data_e69bba91c18aa639206e59b2624ac733
#
_entry.id   e69bba91c18aa639206e59b2624ac733
#
_cell.length_a   1.000
_cell.length_b   1.000
_cell.length_c   1.000
_cell.angle_alpha   90.00
_cell.angle_beta   90.00
_cell.angle_gamma   90.00
#
_symmetry.space_group_name_H-M   'P 1'
#
loop_
_entity.id
_entity.type
_entity.pdbx_description
1 polymer ?
#
loop_
_entity_poly.entity_id
_entity_poly.type
_entity_poly.pdbx_seq_one_letter_code
_entity_poly.pdbx_strand_id
1 'polypeptide(L)'
;MISAVLKEFQRNHWWIVQIAPNVNKTDFGVLRLMDFGLTKLRLSSYASGLINLSVEESILLSSLKKKWRYYLKQGQKISFKIDSSQGDSGQIELLLNKYEKLQEDKEFSGLSNSLISELASQSSEEWGFSLFVANENNYQKDDDPLGMLVSVRHGDTATYLIGLTNNKGRSFQINYVLLWKAILHSKHAGCK
;
A
#
# COMPACT_ATOMS: atom_id res chain seq x y z
N MET A 1 2.28 -11.31 19.52
CA MET A 1 2.23 -9.98 18.89
C MET A 1 1.62 -8.91 19.79
N ILE A 2 0.35 -8.99 20.21
CA ILE A 2 -0.31 -7.97 21.08
C ILE A 2 0.45 -7.76 22.39
N SER A 3 0.90 -8.82 23.05
CA SER A 3 1.69 -8.72 24.30
C SER A 3 3.02 -7.96 24.11
N ALA A 4 3.63 -8.04 22.92
CA ALA A 4 4.84 -7.27 22.60
C ALA A 4 4.52 -5.78 22.44
N VAL A 5 3.42 -5.45 21.77
CA VAL A 5 2.96 -4.05 21.65
C VAL A 5 2.64 -3.45 23.02
N LEU A 6 1.98 -4.20 23.89
CA LEU A 6 1.67 -3.73 25.26
C LEU A 6 2.92 -3.54 26.13
N LYS A 7 3.97 -4.38 25.95
CA LYS A 7 5.26 -4.17 26.60
C LYS A 7 5.94 -2.90 26.12
N GLU A 8 5.92 -2.64 24.81
CA GLU A 8 6.45 -1.40 24.23
C GLU A 8 5.66 -0.16 24.71
N PHE A 9 4.33 -0.28 24.81
CA PHE A 9 3.48 0.76 25.39
C PHE A 9 3.93 1.13 26.81
N GLN A 10 4.14 0.13 27.67
CA GLN A 10 4.60 0.35 29.05
C GLN A 10 6.03 0.92 29.11
N ARG A 11 6.93 0.44 28.24
CA ARG A 11 8.31 0.89 28.20
C ARG A 11 8.45 2.34 27.75
N ASN A 12 7.64 2.77 26.79
CA ASN A 12 7.71 4.11 26.21
C ASN A 12 6.77 5.12 26.89
N HIS A 13 6.04 4.73 27.93
CA HIS A 13 5.11 5.59 28.68
C HIS A 13 4.05 6.26 27.75
N TRP A 14 3.59 5.55 26.73
CA TRP A 14 2.53 6.07 25.86
C TRP A 14 1.22 6.17 26.62
N TRP A 15 0.51 7.26 26.45
CA TRP A 15 -0.76 7.52 27.12
C TRP A 15 -1.93 6.77 26.54
N ILE A 16 -1.91 6.57 25.22
CA ILE A 16 -2.97 5.90 24.47
C ILE A 16 -2.35 5.03 23.37
N VAL A 17 -2.82 3.81 23.24
CA VAL A 17 -2.52 2.93 22.11
C VAL A 17 -3.83 2.55 21.45
N GLN A 18 -3.95 2.86 20.15
CA GLN A 18 -5.06 2.42 19.31
C GLN A 18 -4.58 1.33 18.36
N ILE A 19 -5.27 0.19 18.38
CA ILE A 19 -4.94 -0.97 17.53
C ILE A 19 -6.14 -1.25 16.62
N ALA A 20 -5.89 -1.39 15.30
CA ALA A 20 -6.85 -1.87 14.33
C ALA A 20 -6.39 -3.22 13.76
N PRO A 21 -6.58 -4.33 14.50
CA PRO A 21 -6.08 -5.63 14.07
C PRO A 21 -6.87 -6.15 12.87
N ASN A 22 -6.16 -6.76 11.92
CA ASN A 22 -6.78 -7.45 10.78
C ASN A 22 -7.32 -8.82 11.23
N VAL A 23 -8.42 -8.81 11.96
CA VAL A 23 -9.11 -10.02 12.44
C VAL A 23 -10.57 -9.99 12.01
N ASN A 24 -11.11 -11.15 11.69
CA ASN A 24 -12.53 -11.25 11.43
C ASN A 24 -13.33 -10.75 12.62
N LYS A 25 -14.44 -10.06 12.34
CA LYS A 25 -15.35 -9.49 13.34
C LYS A 25 -16.17 -10.62 14.00
N THR A 26 -15.46 -11.53 14.67
CA THR A 26 -16.07 -12.61 15.45
C THR A 26 -16.04 -12.22 16.93
N ASP A 27 -17.05 -12.64 17.68
CA ASP A 27 -17.13 -12.38 19.13
C ASP A 27 -15.89 -12.92 19.86
N PHE A 28 -15.35 -14.03 19.41
CA PHE A 28 -14.15 -14.64 19.98
C PHE A 28 -12.89 -13.77 19.81
N GLY A 29 -12.70 -13.16 18.64
CA GLY A 29 -11.58 -12.24 18.40
C GLY A 29 -11.67 -10.97 19.26
N VAL A 30 -12.87 -10.43 19.46
CA VAL A 30 -13.13 -9.28 20.30
C VAL A 30 -12.88 -9.62 21.78
N LEU A 31 -13.38 -10.75 22.28
CA LEU A 31 -13.18 -11.18 23.65
C LEU A 31 -11.69 -11.36 23.99
N ARG A 32 -10.92 -12.00 23.10
CA ARG A 32 -9.46 -12.13 23.30
C ARG A 32 -8.72 -10.80 23.38
N LEU A 33 -9.15 -9.78 22.64
CA LEU A 33 -8.57 -8.45 22.75
C LEU A 33 -8.90 -7.78 24.07
N MET A 34 -10.10 -7.99 24.59
CA MET A 34 -10.53 -7.48 25.89
C MET A 34 -9.75 -8.14 27.06
N ASP A 35 -9.36 -9.42 26.94
CA ASP A 35 -8.51 -10.11 27.91
C ASP A 35 -7.14 -9.43 28.10
N PHE A 36 -6.68 -8.67 27.11
CA PHE A 36 -5.47 -7.85 27.19
C PHE A 36 -5.72 -6.42 27.71
N GLY A 37 -6.91 -6.13 28.24
CA GLY A 37 -7.28 -4.80 28.75
C GLY A 37 -7.60 -3.77 27.67
N LEU A 38 -7.79 -4.19 26.42
CA LEU A 38 -8.16 -3.29 25.33
C LEU A 38 -9.68 -3.05 25.33
N THR A 39 -10.09 -1.81 25.11
CA THR A 39 -11.51 -1.42 25.03
C THR A 39 -11.90 -1.16 23.57
N LYS A 40 -13.04 -1.69 23.15
CA LYS A 40 -13.56 -1.46 21.80
C LYS A 40 -14.03 -0.01 21.63
N LEU A 41 -13.41 0.72 20.71
CA LEU A 41 -13.87 2.04 20.33
C LEU A 41 -15.10 1.95 19.42
N ARG A 42 -16.08 2.84 19.61
CA ARG A 42 -17.27 2.98 18.75
C ARG A 42 -16.97 3.87 17.54
N LEU A 43 -15.96 3.48 16.76
CA LEU A 43 -15.63 4.12 15.50
C LEU A 43 -16.18 3.31 14.32
N SER A 44 -16.38 3.97 13.18
CA SER A 44 -16.66 3.25 11.92
C SER A 44 -15.56 2.22 11.67
N SER A 45 -15.96 0.99 11.38
CA SER A 45 -15.00 -0.09 11.14
C SER A 45 -14.16 0.23 9.90
N TYR A 46 -12.85 0.06 10.01
CA TYR A 46 -11.99 0.00 8.83
C TYR A 46 -12.46 -1.16 7.94
N ALA A 47 -12.58 -0.90 6.66
CA ALA A 47 -12.92 -1.91 5.67
C ALA A 47 -11.88 -1.89 4.56
N SER A 48 -11.34 -3.06 4.21
CA SER A 48 -10.45 -3.25 3.08
C SER A 48 -10.97 -4.34 2.14
N GLY A 49 -10.64 -4.22 0.86
CA GLY A 49 -10.87 -5.29 -0.10
C GLY A 49 -9.71 -6.26 -0.10
N LEU A 50 -10.00 -7.55 -0.02
CA LEU A 50 -9.00 -8.61 -0.18
C LEU A 50 -9.08 -9.19 -1.59
N ILE A 51 -7.91 -9.47 -2.18
CA ILE A 51 -7.77 -10.14 -3.47
C ILE A 51 -7.03 -11.44 -3.21
N ASN A 52 -7.65 -12.58 -3.58
CA ASN A 52 -6.99 -13.88 -3.49
C ASN A 52 -5.98 -14.04 -4.64
N LEU A 53 -4.69 -14.02 -4.31
CA LEU A 53 -3.59 -14.13 -5.26
C LEU A 53 -3.22 -15.59 -5.60
N SER A 54 -3.81 -16.59 -4.93
CA SER A 54 -3.52 -18.01 -5.19
C SER A 54 -4.09 -18.51 -6.52
N VAL A 55 -5.05 -17.78 -7.11
CA VAL A 55 -5.69 -18.16 -8.38
C VAL A 55 -4.85 -17.73 -9.58
N GLU A 56 -5.07 -18.35 -10.74
CA GLU A 56 -4.41 -17.99 -12.00
C GLU A 56 -4.66 -16.53 -12.40
N GLU A 57 -3.69 -15.90 -13.09
CA GLU A 57 -3.76 -14.49 -13.50
C GLU A 57 -5.00 -14.18 -14.33
N SER A 58 -5.40 -15.08 -15.22
CA SER A 58 -6.61 -14.97 -16.05
C SER A 58 -7.88 -14.91 -15.21
N ILE A 59 -7.94 -15.72 -14.14
CA ILE A 59 -9.05 -15.75 -13.19
C ILE A 59 -9.06 -14.45 -12.38
N LEU A 60 -7.90 -14.03 -11.89
CA LEU A 60 -7.72 -12.75 -11.19
C LEU A 60 -8.26 -11.59 -12.04
N LEU A 61 -7.80 -11.48 -13.28
CA LEU A 61 -8.23 -10.44 -14.19
C LEU A 61 -9.75 -10.50 -14.46
N SER A 62 -10.29 -11.70 -14.68
CA SER A 62 -11.73 -11.87 -14.95
C SER A 62 -12.61 -11.53 -13.74
N SER A 63 -12.12 -11.71 -12.52
CA SER A 63 -12.84 -11.39 -11.27
C SER A 63 -12.99 -9.89 -11.02
N LEU A 64 -12.15 -9.06 -11.63
CA LEU A 64 -12.22 -7.61 -11.49
C LEU A 64 -13.46 -7.04 -12.16
N LYS A 65 -14.03 -5.95 -11.61
CA LYS A 65 -15.19 -5.28 -12.18
C LYS A 65 -14.94 -4.86 -13.63
N LYS A 66 -15.94 -4.97 -14.50
CA LYS A 66 -15.86 -4.63 -15.95
C LYS A 66 -15.26 -3.24 -16.19
N LYS A 67 -15.66 -2.24 -15.42
CA LYS A 67 -15.15 -0.87 -15.50
C LYS A 67 -13.65 -0.80 -15.17
N TRP A 68 -13.21 -1.56 -14.17
CA TRP A 68 -11.80 -1.62 -13.77
C TRP A 68 -10.94 -2.23 -14.89
N ARG A 69 -11.36 -3.37 -15.46
CA ARG A 69 -10.69 -4.00 -16.61
C ARG A 69 -10.63 -3.09 -17.85
N TYR A 70 -11.68 -2.32 -18.06
CA TYR A 70 -11.70 -1.35 -19.17
C TYR A 70 -10.59 -0.30 -18.99
N TYR A 71 -10.49 0.32 -17.82
CA TYR A 71 -9.46 1.33 -17.56
C TYR A 71 -8.05 0.74 -17.57
N LEU A 72 -7.85 -0.46 -17.04
CA LEU A 72 -6.57 -1.17 -17.15
C LEU A 72 -6.16 -1.32 -18.62
N LYS A 73 -7.08 -1.81 -19.47
CA LYS A 73 -6.84 -1.93 -20.93
C LYS A 73 -6.52 -0.58 -21.58
N GLN A 74 -7.16 0.50 -21.19
CA GLN A 74 -6.84 1.83 -21.74
C GLN A 74 -5.44 2.26 -21.33
N GLY A 75 -5.08 2.14 -20.06
CA GLY A 75 -3.74 2.48 -19.59
C GLY A 75 -2.65 1.65 -20.25
N GLN A 76 -2.87 0.35 -20.45
CA GLN A 76 -1.92 -0.55 -21.11
C GLN A 76 -1.64 -0.23 -22.60
N LYS A 77 -2.49 0.57 -23.26
CA LYS A 77 -2.25 1.03 -24.65
C LYS A 77 -1.25 2.18 -24.73
N ILE A 78 -1.02 2.86 -23.62
CA ILE A 78 -0.10 4.00 -23.57
C ILE A 78 1.32 3.48 -23.39
N SER A 79 2.25 4.05 -24.15
CA SER A 79 3.66 3.69 -24.05
C SER A 79 4.33 4.48 -22.92
N PHE A 80 4.80 3.78 -21.90
CA PHE A 80 5.52 4.30 -20.74
C PHE A 80 6.33 3.17 -20.10
N LYS A 81 7.23 3.52 -19.16
CA LYS A 81 8.02 2.57 -18.40
C LYS A 81 7.50 2.49 -16.97
N ILE A 82 7.53 1.29 -16.39
CA ILE A 82 7.34 1.08 -14.96
C ILE A 82 8.59 0.43 -14.40
N ASP A 83 9.26 1.16 -13.52
CA ASP A 83 10.34 0.64 -12.71
C ASP A 83 9.76 0.15 -11.37
N SER A 84 10.25 -0.99 -10.89
CA SER A 84 9.88 -1.54 -9.59
C SER A 84 11.15 -1.86 -8.80
N SER A 85 11.25 -1.30 -7.60
CA SER A 85 12.42 -1.42 -6.73
C SER A 85 11.99 -1.24 -5.27
N GLN A 86 12.95 -1.35 -4.35
CA GLN A 86 12.74 -0.88 -2.97
C GLN A 86 12.77 0.66 -2.88
N GLY A 87 13.18 1.32 -3.96
CA GLY A 87 13.43 2.74 -4.05
C GLY A 87 14.84 3.11 -3.58
N ASP A 88 15.55 3.90 -4.38
CA ASP A 88 16.75 4.57 -3.90
C ASP A 88 16.34 5.81 -3.05
N SER A 89 17.34 6.43 -2.40
CA SER A 89 17.08 7.58 -1.52
C SER A 89 16.37 8.74 -2.24
N GLY A 90 16.72 9.00 -3.50
CA GLY A 90 16.07 10.07 -4.29
C GLY A 90 14.63 9.74 -4.67
N GLN A 91 14.34 8.47 -5.00
CA GLN A 91 12.97 8.01 -5.27
C GLN A 91 12.09 8.05 -4.02
N ILE A 92 12.63 7.69 -2.86
CA ILE A 92 11.90 7.78 -1.59
C ILE A 92 11.66 9.24 -1.21
N GLU A 93 12.64 10.11 -1.33
CA GLU A 93 12.47 11.55 -1.07
C GLU A 93 11.40 12.16 -1.99
N LEU A 94 11.43 11.85 -3.29
CA LEU A 94 10.40 12.28 -4.23
C LEU A 94 9.01 11.78 -3.84
N LEU A 95 8.89 10.52 -3.44
CA LEU A 95 7.64 9.93 -2.96
C LEU A 95 7.10 10.70 -1.74
N LEU A 96 7.95 10.95 -0.74
CA LEU A 96 7.59 11.64 0.49
C LEU A 96 7.10 13.07 0.23
N ASN A 97 7.84 13.83 -0.56
CA ASN A 97 7.49 15.21 -0.92
C ASN A 97 6.14 15.27 -1.66
N LYS A 98 5.90 14.34 -2.60
CA LYS A 98 4.62 14.27 -3.32
C LYS A 98 3.46 13.82 -2.44
N TYR A 99 3.72 12.91 -1.51
CA TYR A 99 2.70 12.41 -0.61
C TYR A 99 2.29 13.47 0.42
N GLU A 100 3.25 14.21 0.97
CA GLU A 100 2.99 15.33 1.86
C GLU A 100 2.14 16.41 1.17
N LYS A 101 2.52 16.81 -0.04
CA LYS A 101 1.72 17.73 -0.85
C LYS A 101 0.30 17.20 -1.10
N LEU A 102 0.13 15.91 -1.37
CA LEU A 102 -1.20 15.31 -1.54
C LEU A 102 -2.03 15.39 -0.25
N GLN A 103 -1.39 15.19 0.92
CA GLN A 103 -2.07 15.31 2.22
C GLN A 103 -2.55 16.75 2.46
N GLU A 104 -1.70 17.74 2.15
CA GLU A 104 -2.06 19.17 2.23
C GLU A 104 -3.19 19.52 1.25
N ASP A 105 -3.05 19.17 -0.04
CA ASP A 105 -4.01 19.47 -1.10
C ASP A 105 -5.40 18.83 -0.86
N LYS A 106 -5.44 17.71 -0.13
CA LYS A 106 -6.66 16.92 0.14
C LYS A 106 -7.14 17.02 1.59
N GLU A 107 -6.42 17.78 2.42
CA GLU A 107 -6.75 18.00 3.83
C GLU A 107 -7.00 16.70 4.61
N PHE A 108 -6.13 15.69 4.42
CA PHE A 108 -6.21 14.45 5.17
C PHE A 108 -4.90 14.13 5.91
N SER A 109 -5.02 13.43 7.02
CA SER A 109 -3.86 12.89 7.75
C SER A 109 -3.61 11.45 7.31
N GLY A 110 -2.47 11.22 6.67
CA GLY A 110 -2.03 9.91 6.21
C GLY A 110 -0.89 9.34 7.06
N LEU A 111 -0.06 8.49 6.43
CA LEU A 111 1.13 7.95 7.07
C LEU A 111 2.19 9.05 7.23
N SER A 112 2.94 9.03 8.32
CA SER A 112 4.05 9.96 8.50
C SER A 112 5.23 9.63 7.59
N ASN A 113 5.98 10.65 7.18
CA ASN A 113 7.20 10.49 6.38
C ASN A 113 8.22 9.59 7.07
N SER A 114 8.35 9.70 8.41
CA SER A 114 9.25 8.84 9.21
C SER A 114 8.85 7.36 9.14
N LEU A 115 7.55 7.05 9.20
CA LEU A 115 7.08 5.68 9.07
C LEU A 115 7.35 5.11 7.67
N ILE A 116 7.09 5.87 6.61
CA ILE A 116 7.33 5.44 5.24
C ILE A 116 8.82 5.18 5.02
N SER A 117 9.69 6.07 5.50
CA SER A 117 11.16 5.91 5.41
C SER A 117 11.63 4.68 6.16
N GLU A 118 11.11 4.43 7.36
CA GLU A 118 11.45 3.24 8.14
C GLU A 118 11.00 1.96 7.43
N LEU A 119 9.78 1.93 6.90
CA LEU A 119 9.28 0.79 6.12
C LEU A 119 10.13 0.51 4.87
N ALA A 120 10.63 1.56 4.21
CA ALA A 120 11.48 1.43 3.03
C ALA A 120 12.89 0.96 3.38
N SER A 121 13.41 1.29 4.57
CA SER A 121 14.73 0.90 5.03
C SER A 121 14.80 -0.56 5.47
N GLN A 122 13.68 -1.16 5.84
CA GLN A 122 13.59 -2.54 6.31
C GLN A 122 13.37 -3.51 5.13
N SER A 123 14.10 -4.61 5.15
CA SER A 123 13.90 -5.73 4.23
C SER A 123 14.24 -7.04 4.92
N SER A 124 13.43 -8.07 4.74
CA SER A 124 13.63 -9.41 5.26
C SER A 124 12.90 -10.44 4.40
N GLU A 125 13.06 -11.72 4.69
CA GLU A 125 12.29 -12.78 4.02
C GLU A 125 10.78 -12.62 4.20
N GLU A 126 10.35 -12.10 5.36
CA GLU A 126 8.94 -11.91 5.70
C GLU A 126 8.40 -10.51 5.40
N TRP A 127 9.28 -9.55 5.11
CA TRP A 127 8.93 -8.16 4.86
C TRP A 127 9.55 -7.65 3.57
N GLY A 128 8.79 -6.91 2.78
CA GLY A 128 9.28 -6.28 1.57
C GLY A 128 8.55 -4.99 1.26
N PHE A 129 9.29 -3.92 1.03
CA PHE A 129 8.80 -2.66 0.50
C PHE A 129 9.00 -2.67 -1.01
N SER A 130 7.97 -2.29 -1.77
CA SER A 130 8.05 -2.21 -3.23
C SER A 130 7.48 -0.87 -3.68
N LEU A 131 8.32 -0.09 -4.35
CA LEU A 131 7.97 1.16 -5.01
C LEU A 131 7.88 0.93 -6.52
N PHE A 132 6.76 1.27 -7.11
CA PHE A 132 6.51 1.25 -8.55
C PHE A 132 6.43 2.68 -9.05
N VAL A 133 7.25 3.05 -10.02
CA VAL A 133 7.30 4.38 -10.61
C VAL A 133 7.00 4.28 -12.10
N ALA A 134 5.96 4.97 -12.56
CA ALA A 134 5.61 5.05 -13.98
C ALA A 134 6.13 6.34 -14.57
N ASN A 135 6.99 6.24 -15.58
CA ASN A 135 7.62 7.34 -16.27
C ASN A 135 7.28 7.35 -17.76
N GLU A 136 7.31 8.50 -18.41
CA GLU A 136 7.27 8.57 -19.87
C GLU A 136 8.54 7.94 -20.46
N ASN A 137 8.48 7.49 -21.72
CA ASN A 137 9.65 6.83 -22.35
C ASN A 137 10.87 7.74 -22.51
N ASN A 138 10.63 9.04 -22.63
CA ASN A 138 11.66 10.10 -22.73
C ASN A 138 11.92 10.82 -21.42
N TYR A 139 11.55 10.19 -20.29
CA TYR A 139 11.71 10.72 -18.94
C TYR A 139 13.15 11.14 -18.67
N GLN A 140 13.33 12.36 -18.14
CA GLN A 140 14.55 12.88 -17.59
C GLN A 140 14.48 12.85 -16.06
N LYS A 141 15.63 12.86 -15.38
CA LYS A 141 15.70 12.69 -13.92
C LYS A 141 14.84 13.67 -13.12
N ASP A 142 14.65 14.90 -13.65
CA ASP A 142 13.90 15.97 -13.00
C ASP A 142 12.43 16.07 -13.43
N ASP A 143 11.98 15.17 -14.33
CA ASP A 143 10.60 15.16 -14.76
C ASP A 143 9.67 14.65 -13.65
N ASP A 144 8.41 15.06 -13.74
CA ASP A 144 7.36 14.56 -12.84
C ASP A 144 6.84 13.18 -13.29
N PRO A 145 7.03 12.09 -12.51
CA PRO A 145 6.54 10.78 -12.89
C PRO A 145 5.01 10.78 -13.09
N LEU A 146 4.53 9.99 -14.05
CA LEU A 146 3.11 9.82 -14.32
C LEU A 146 2.36 9.28 -13.10
N GLY A 147 3.02 8.47 -12.30
CA GLY A 147 2.47 7.96 -11.06
C GLY A 147 3.47 7.13 -10.26
N MET A 148 3.19 7.00 -8.99
CA MET A 148 3.94 6.19 -8.04
C MET A 148 2.98 5.35 -7.20
N LEU A 149 3.38 4.13 -6.86
CA LEU A 149 2.62 3.24 -6.00
C LEU A 149 3.54 2.51 -5.05
N VAL A 150 3.14 2.45 -3.79
CA VAL A 150 3.83 1.65 -2.76
C VAL A 150 2.95 0.48 -2.36
N SER A 151 3.54 -0.71 -2.36
CA SER A 151 3.01 -1.88 -1.69
C SER A 151 4.03 -2.45 -0.72
N VAL A 152 3.52 -3.02 0.38
CA VAL A 152 4.36 -3.69 1.38
C VAL A 152 3.91 -5.13 1.51
N ARG A 153 4.86 -6.06 1.49
CA ARG A 153 4.66 -7.48 1.75
C ARG A 153 4.97 -7.77 3.22
N HIS A 154 4.09 -8.50 3.87
CA HIS A 154 4.27 -8.99 5.24
C HIS A 154 3.78 -10.45 5.31
N GLY A 155 4.71 -11.37 5.47
CA GLY A 155 4.44 -12.79 5.34
C GLY A 155 3.96 -13.15 3.94
N ASP A 156 2.81 -13.82 3.85
CA ASP A 156 2.15 -14.22 2.60
C ASP A 156 1.08 -13.22 2.11
N THR A 157 1.05 -12.02 2.66
CA THR A 157 0.08 -10.97 2.33
C THR A 157 0.81 -9.71 1.84
N ALA A 158 0.20 -8.97 0.92
CA ALA A 158 0.66 -7.66 0.50
C ALA A 158 -0.42 -6.61 0.70
N THR A 159 -0.01 -5.42 1.14
CA THR A 159 -0.90 -4.28 1.36
C THR A 159 -0.52 -3.15 0.40
N TYR A 160 -1.51 -2.65 -0.36
CA TYR A 160 -1.41 -1.37 -1.05
C TYR A 160 -1.38 -0.26 0.01
N LEU A 161 -0.35 0.56 -0.02
CA LEU A 161 -0.09 1.55 1.01
C LEU A 161 -0.35 2.99 0.52
N ILE A 162 0.26 3.37 -0.62
CA ILE A 162 0.21 4.72 -1.18
C ILE A 162 0.06 4.62 -2.70
N GLY A 163 -0.74 5.52 -3.29
CA GLY A 163 -0.79 5.71 -4.73
C GLY A 163 -0.93 7.18 -5.10
N LEU A 164 -0.06 7.62 -5.97
CA LEU A 164 0.04 8.98 -6.47
C LEU A 164 -0.05 8.98 -8.00
N THR A 165 -0.73 9.95 -8.57
CA THR A 165 -0.72 10.18 -10.01
C THR A 165 -0.77 11.68 -10.28
N ASN A 166 0.03 12.15 -11.23
CA ASN A 166 -0.11 13.49 -11.76
C ASN A 166 -1.34 13.59 -12.70
N ASN A 167 -1.65 14.76 -13.21
CA ASN A 167 -2.82 14.98 -14.08
C ASN A 167 -2.75 14.15 -15.37
N LYS A 168 -1.55 14.06 -15.98
CA LYS A 168 -1.30 13.27 -17.20
C LYS A 168 -1.45 11.78 -16.92
N GLY A 169 -0.85 11.28 -15.85
CA GLY A 169 -0.99 9.88 -15.43
C GLY A 169 -2.44 9.51 -15.10
N ARG A 170 -3.21 10.44 -14.55
CA ARG A 170 -4.65 10.25 -14.31
C ARG A 170 -5.42 10.12 -15.61
N SER A 171 -5.16 10.97 -16.59
CA SER A 171 -5.79 10.87 -17.92
C SER A 171 -5.43 9.57 -18.66
N PHE A 172 -4.22 9.07 -18.43
CA PHE A 172 -3.70 7.81 -18.99
C PHE A 172 -4.12 6.56 -18.21
N GLN A 173 -4.88 6.71 -17.14
CA GLN A 173 -5.32 5.58 -16.29
C GLN A 173 -4.15 4.81 -15.62
N ILE A 174 -3.02 5.45 -15.38
CA ILE A 174 -1.78 4.84 -14.89
C ILE A 174 -1.95 4.14 -13.55
N ASN A 175 -2.81 4.66 -12.66
CA ASN A 175 -3.09 4.04 -11.36
C ASN A 175 -3.62 2.60 -11.50
N TYR A 176 -4.41 2.30 -12.55
CA TYR A 176 -4.90 0.93 -12.79
C TYR A 176 -3.77 0.01 -13.22
N VAL A 177 -2.84 0.51 -14.03
CA VAL A 177 -1.69 -0.27 -14.50
C VAL A 177 -0.68 -0.50 -13.38
N LEU A 178 -0.38 0.53 -12.59
CA LEU A 178 0.49 0.41 -11.41
C LEU A 178 -0.07 -0.60 -10.40
N LEU A 179 -1.37 -0.49 -10.09
CA LEU A 179 -2.00 -1.41 -9.14
C LEU A 179 -2.01 -2.86 -9.67
N TRP A 180 -2.29 -3.05 -10.96
CA TRP A 180 -2.21 -4.37 -11.58
C TRP A 180 -0.79 -4.93 -11.53
N LYS A 181 0.21 -4.11 -11.82
CA LYS A 181 1.62 -4.49 -11.71
C LYS A 181 2.01 -4.90 -10.30
N ALA A 182 1.54 -4.14 -9.29
CA ALA A 182 1.78 -4.46 -7.87
C ALA A 182 1.09 -5.76 -7.44
N ILE A 183 -0.14 -6.02 -7.91
CA ILE A 183 -0.87 -7.28 -7.69
C ILE A 183 -0.07 -8.46 -8.24
N LEU A 184 0.38 -8.39 -9.49
CA LEU A 184 1.16 -9.45 -10.12
C LEU A 184 2.52 -9.64 -9.45
N HIS A 185 3.19 -8.54 -9.07
CA HIS A 185 4.44 -8.59 -8.33
C HIS A 185 4.28 -9.33 -7.00
N SER A 186 3.23 -8.99 -6.24
CA SER A 186 2.92 -9.65 -4.96
C SER A 186 2.61 -11.13 -5.15
N LYS A 187 1.84 -11.50 -6.18
CA LYS A 187 1.57 -12.89 -6.54
C LYS A 187 2.87 -13.66 -6.83
N HIS A 188 3.76 -13.10 -7.64
CA HIS A 188 5.05 -13.73 -7.97
C HIS A 188 5.98 -13.82 -6.76
N ALA A 189 5.84 -12.92 -5.79
CA ALA A 189 6.54 -12.97 -4.50
C ALA A 189 5.94 -13.98 -3.51
N GLY A 190 4.94 -14.78 -3.92
CA GLY A 190 4.34 -15.84 -3.12
C GLY A 190 3.20 -15.40 -2.19
N CYS A 191 2.70 -14.18 -2.33
CA CYS A 191 1.50 -13.74 -1.60
C CYS A 191 0.25 -14.50 -2.08
N LYS A 192 -0.70 -14.66 -1.15
CA LYS A 192 -1.93 -15.44 -1.36
C LYS A 192 -3.21 -14.61 -1.31
#